data_a1064297e047e1fcca3b02faa17fbc4d
#
_entry.id   a1064297e047e1fcca3b02faa17fbc4d
#
_cell.length_a   1.000
_cell.length_b   1.000
_cell.length_c   1.000
_cell.angle_alpha   90.00
_cell.angle_beta   90.00
_cell.angle_gamma   90.00
#
_symmetry.space_group_name_H-M   'P 1'
#
loop_
_entity.id
_entity.type
_entity.pdbx_description
1 polymer ?
#
loop_
_entity_poly.entity_id
_entity_poly.type
_entity_poly.pdbx_seq_one_letter_code
_entity_poly.pdbx_strand_id
1 'polypeptide(L)'
;MARFGKAGDSSSVAAPGKPDVKGRVPPHNLEAESGLIGSCILEGGAELITRCLEARLRPEAFYLPAHQVVYQVLIDLYRDGKSVDEVIVFDALNSRSVQSIPWLKEQQRLTPADTPLIELIGGPAFLGDLTGHIQTTAHAQYWMEIVREKWMLRRLINTSVNIADSAYTQQDRLADFIDSVEKEILSINEDWVQESAEKFEDSVDATLQLINEILQGKQTSGVMSGYIDVDKMTFGLHPGQMIILAARPSMGKTSFGMNIAENVALPVKGEGNGVLVFSLEMPSEQLAMRMLCGRARVNLRKIRDRTVSKDEMKKLVQTGAELRQAPIWVDDSSGLNILELRAKARRVCQREKVGLVMVDYLQLLSGTDQRVPREQQIAEISRGLKAMSKELSVPVLVLSQLNRASEKENREPRISDLRESGSIEQDADVVFLLSTNRDSDENPIVPQASHERKLIIAKQRNGPTGDIPLTFIPDYTRFENYARQPSE
;
A
#
# COMPACT_ATOMS: atom_id res chain seq x y z
N MET A 1 39.34 65.87 4.93
CA MET A 1 38.83 65.11 3.75
C MET A 1 39.52 63.75 3.74
N ALA A 2 38.91 62.73 4.30
CA ALA A 2 39.43 61.39 4.33
C ALA A 2 38.45 60.48 3.49
N ARG A 3 38.99 59.91 2.45
CA ARG A 3 38.28 58.95 1.58
C ARG A 3 38.22 57.57 2.29
N PHE A 4 37.07 57.16 2.63
CA PHE A 4 36.84 55.75 3.02
C PHE A 4 36.92 54.81 1.78
N GLY A 5 37.86 53.89 1.85
CA GLY A 5 37.99 52.82 0.86
C GLY A 5 36.86 51.83 0.97
N LYS A 6 36.27 51.43 -0.16
CA LYS A 6 35.32 50.33 -0.28
C LYS A 6 36.03 49.03 0.11
N ALA A 7 35.49 48.35 1.12
CA ALA A 7 35.81 46.97 1.43
C ALA A 7 35.32 46.07 0.26
N GLY A 8 36.19 45.19 -0.17
CA GLY A 8 35.92 44.27 -1.26
C GLY A 8 34.84 43.25 -0.90
N ASP A 9 33.92 43.14 -1.77
CA ASP A 9 32.85 42.14 -1.76
C ASP A 9 33.48 40.81 -2.19
N SER A 10 33.82 39.98 -1.21
CA SER A 10 34.31 38.62 -1.43
C SER A 10 33.30 37.60 -0.85
N SER A 11 32.16 37.47 -1.48
CA SER A 11 31.25 36.38 -1.22
C SER A 11 30.52 35.95 -2.49
N SER A 12 31.24 35.26 -3.35
CA SER A 12 30.62 34.53 -4.45
C SER A 12 30.51 33.03 -4.11
N VAL A 13 29.72 32.69 -3.09
CA VAL A 13 29.19 31.33 -3.01
C VAL A 13 27.96 31.30 -3.93
N ALA A 14 28.16 30.74 -5.11
CA ALA A 14 27.08 30.57 -6.08
C ALA A 14 25.91 29.81 -5.43
N ALA A 15 24.76 30.44 -5.37
CA ALA A 15 23.53 29.81 -4.93
C ALA A 15 23.18 28.63 -5.88
N PRO A 16 22.88 27.45 -5.37
CA PRO A 16 22.44 26.35 -6.18
C PRO A 16 20.94 26.47 -6.37
N GLY A 17 20.54 26.35 -7.59
CA GLY A 17 19.17 26.28 -8.01
C GLY A 17 19.01 27.11 -9.28
N LYS A 18 18.73 26.45 -10.39
CA LYS A 18 18.18 27.15 -11.55
C LYS A 18 17.02 28.01 -11.03
N PRO A 19 16.97 29.31 -11.39
CA PRO A 19 15.83 30.13 -11.00
C PRO A 19 14.56 29.45 -11.51
N ASP A 20 13.56 29.38 -10.63
CA ASP A 20 12.22 28.92 -10.98
C ASP A 20 11.72 29.66 -12.22
N VAL A 21 10.80 29.06 -12.98
CA VAL A 21 10.15 29.54 -14.20
C VAL A 21 9.59 30.99 -14.08
N LYS A 22 9.61 31.58 -12.87
CA LYS A 22 9.14 32.95 -12.56
C LYS A 22 10.11 33.75 -11.67
N GLY A 23 11.37 33.36 -11.52
CA GLY A 23 12.34 34.10 -10.68
C GLY A 23 12.03 34.05 -9.17
N ARG A 24 11.29 33.05 -8.70
CA ARG A 24 11.00 32.85 -7.28
C ARG A 24 12.13 32.11 -6.59
N VAL A 25 12.40 32.47 -5.35
CA VAL A 25 13.37 31.77 -4.51
C VAL A 25 12.74 30.46 -4.01
N PRO A 26 13.43 29.30 -4.16
CA PRO A 26 12.93 28.02 -3.65
C PRO A 26 12.66 28.05 -2.14
N PRO A 27 11.68 27.32 -1.62
CA PRO A 27 11.39 27.28 -0.19
C PRO A 27 12.58 26.81 0.63
N HIS A 28 13.00 27.59 1.63
CA HIS A 28 14.11 27.29 2.53
C HIS A 28 13.93 27.98 3.89
N ASN A 29 14.70 27.55 4.88
CA ASN A 29 14.83 28.22 6.17
C ASN A 29 16.27 28.03 6.67
N LEU A 30 17.12 29.06 6.46
CA LEU A 30 18.56 29.00 6.80
C LEU A 30 18.79 28.89 8.30
N GLU A 31 17.94 29.49 9.12
CA GLU A 31 18.04 29.43 10.59
C GLU A 31 17.80 27.96 11.07
N ALA A 32 16.78 27.30 10.54
CA ALA A 32 16.51 25.90 10.88
C ALA A 32 17.62 24.97 10.37
N GLU A 33 18.19 25.24 9.18
CA GLU A 33 19.32 24.46 8.65
C GLU A 33 20.57 24.62 9.51
N SER A 34 20.95 25.85 9.84
CA SER A 34 22.10 26.15 10.72
C SER A 34 21.88 25.55 12.11
N GLY A 35 20.67 25.73 12.67
CA GLY A 35 20.28 25.19 13.96
C GLY A 35 20.38 23.66 14.03
N LEU A 36 19.93 22.97 13.00
CA LEU A 36 20.00 21.51 12.93
C LEU A 36 21.45 21.01 12.83
N ILE A 37 22.25 21.57 11.91
CA ILE A 37 23.66 21.19 11.71
C ILE A 37 24.49 21.46 12.97
N GLY A 38 24.35 22.62 13.54
CA GLY A 38 25.09 22.99 14.76
C GLY A 38 24.69 22.08 15.94
N SER A 39 23.41 21.69 16.05
CA SER A 39 22.98 20.72 17.05
C SER A 39 23.59 19.33 16.83
N CYS A 40 23.86 18.93 15.59
CA CYS A 40 24.57 17.68 15.29
C CYS A 40 26.07 17.72 15.66
N ILE A 41 26.67 18.90 15.75
CA ILE A 41 28.08 19.09 16.10
C ILE A 41 28.28 19.14 17.63
N LEU A 42 27.27 19.57 18.39
CA LEU A 42 27.34 19.64 19.84
C LEU A 42 27.41 18.28 20.50
N GLU A 43 27.82 18.25 21.78
CA GLU A 43 27.90 17.05 22.60
C GLU A 43 26.52 16.32 22.63
N GLY A 44 26.53 15.02 22.31
CA GLY A 44 25.28 14.25 22.14
C GLY A 44 24.69 14.27 20.72
N GLY A 45 25.28 14.99 19.76
CA GLY A 45 24.80 15.11 18.40
C GLY A 45 24.70 13.79 17.60
N ALA A 46 25.44 12.76 18.00
CA ALA A 46 25.38 11.45 17.34
C ALA A 46 23.97 10.82 17.34
N GLU A 47 23.22 10.98 18.43
CA GLU A 47 21.83 10.53 18.51
C GLU A 47 20.94 11.31 17.54
N LEU A 48 21.17 12.62 17.41
CA LEU A 48 20.44 13.46 16.47
C LEU A 48 20.75 13.09 15.01
N ILE A 49 22.01 12.78 14.70
CA ILE A 49 22.39 12.28 13.37
C ILE A 49 21.66 10.97 13.06
N THR A 50 21.55 10.07 14.04
CA THR A 50 20.76 8.83 13.91
C THR A 50 19.31 9.15 13.53
N ARG A 51 18.66 10.05 14.26
CA ARG A 51 17.28 10.48 13.99
C ARG A 51 17.13 11.13 12.61
N CYS A 52 18.10 11.94 12.20
CA CYS A 52 18.11 12.53 10.85
C CYS A 52 18.22 11.46 9.75
N LEU A 53 19.04 10.44 9.96
CA LEU A 53 19.17 9.32 9.02
C LEU A 53 17.92 8.44 8.97
N GLU A 54 17.29 8.18 10.11
CA GLU A 54 15.99 7.50 10.22
C GLU A 54 14.90 8.29 9.50
N ALA A 55 14.91 9.63 9.63
CA ALA A 55 14.02 10.53 8.88
C ALA A 55 14.39 10.65 7.39
N ARG A 56 15.35 9.85 6.90
CA ARG A 56 15.87 9.86 5.51
C ARG A 56 16.36 11.24 5.06
N LEU A 57 16.79 12.07 5.99
CA LEU A 57 17.33 13.38 5.67
C LEU A 57 18.69 13.19 4.97
N ARG A 58 18.79 13.65 3.72
CA ARG A 58 19.98 13.56 2.90
C ARG A 58 20.64 14.94 2.79
N PRO A 59 21.92 15.04 2.35
CA PRO A 59 22.57 16.34 2.15
C PRO A 59 21.77 17.29 1.23
N GLU A 60 21.10 16.75 0.21
CA GLU A 60 20.27 17.52 -0.73
C GLU A 60 19.04 18.16 -0.06
N ALA A 61 18.71 17.74 1.18
CA ALA A 61 17.64 18.35 1.96
C ALA A 61 17.95 19.77 2.43
N PHE A 62 19.21 20.15 2.45
CA PHE A 62 19.66 21.50 2.78
C PHE A 62 19.68 22.38 1.54
N TYR A 63 19.26 23.63 1.69
CA TYR A 63 19.23 24.62 0.61
C TYR A 63 20.63 25.18 0.32
N LEU A 64 21.38 25.50 1.38
CA LEU A 64 22.72 26.11 1.23
C LEU A 64 23.76 25.00 0.94
N PRO A 65 24.58 25.11 -0.14
CA PRO A 65 25.60 24.12 -0.45
C PRO A 65 26.61 23.89 0.67
N ALA A 66 26.97 24.96 1.39
CA ALA A 66 27.84 24.85 2.54
C ALA A 66 27.24 23.90 3.60
N HIS A 67 25.94 23.99 3.88
CA HIS A 67 25.22 23.10 4.78
C HIS A 67 25.20 21.65 4.27
N GLN A 68 25.01 21.45 2.96
CA GLN A 68 25.05 20.11 2.35
C GLN A 68 26.40 19.44 2.56
N VAL A 69 27.50 20.20 2.37
CA VAL A 69 28.88 19.72 2.56
C VAL A 69 29.15 19.35 4.00
N VAL A 70 28.82 20.25 4.93
CA VAL A 70 29.01 19.98 6.38
C VAL A 70 28.21 18.76 6.80
N TYR A 71 26.93 18.67 6.41
CA TYR A 71 26.08 17.53 6.77
C TYR A 71 26.58 16.21 6.15
N GLN A 72 27.11 16.22 4.93
CA GLN A 72 27.74 15.03 4.35
C GLN A 72 28.94 14.57 5.20
N VAL A 73 29.79 15.48 5.64
CA VAL A 73 30.94 15.16 6.50
C VAL A 73 30.49 14.61 7.84
N LEU A 74 29.42 15.15 8.44
CA LEU A 74 28.83 14.64 9.68
C LEU A 74 28.36 13.18 9.53
N ILE A 75 27.65 12.86 8.43
CA ILE A 75 27.21 11.49 8.10
C ILE A 75 28.41 10.55 7.95
N ASP A 76 29.46 11.00 7.26
CA ASP A 76 30.63 10.18 7.02
C ASP A 76 31.38 9.87 8.32
N LEU A 77 31.58 10.89 9.18
CA LEU A 77 32.19 10.71 10.49
C LEU A 77 31.40 9.76 11.38
N TYR A 78 30.07 9.92 11.38
CA TYR A 78 29.17 9.04 12.11
C TYR A 78 29.26 7.58 11.63
N ARG A 79 29.29 7.34 10.32
CA ARG A 79 29.43 6.00 9.72
C ARG A 79 30.78 5.36 10.02
N ASP A 80 31.84 6.18 10.09
CA ASP A 80 33.18 5.73 10.47
C ASP A 80 33.31 5.45 11.98
N GLY A 81 32.25 5.67 12.77
CA GLY A 81 32.27 5.48 14.24
C GLY A 81 33.14 6.51 14.98
N LYS A 82 33.43 7.64 14.34
CA LYS A 82 34.22 8.71 14.94
C LYS A 82 33.32 9.62 15.78
N SER A 83 33.91 10.23 16.82
CA SER A 83 33.25 11.30 17.58
C SER A 83 32.91 12.47 16.65
N VAL A 84 31.78 13.09 16.90
CA VAL A 84 31.35 14.28 16.15
C VAL A 84 31.41 15.46 17.12
N ASP A 85 32.46 16.27 16.97
CA ASP A 85 32.67 17.55 17.66
C ASP A 85 33.27 18.57 16.69
N GLU A 86 33.27 19.83 17.08
CA GLU A 86 33.73 20.95 16.24
C GLU A 86 35.15 20.77 15.73
N VAL A 87 36.05 20.24 16.55
CA VAL A 87 37.47 20.06 16.20
C VAL A 87 37.62 18.95 15.16
N ILE A 88 36.95 17.82 15.36
CA ILE A 88 37.03 16.69 14.44
C ILE A 88 36.35 17.03 13.11
N VAL A 89 35.23 17.76 13.14
CA VAL A 89 34.55 18.24 11.93
C VAL A 89 35.42 19.21 11.15
N PHE A 90 36.10 20.16 11.86
CA PHE A 90 37.05 21.08 11.24
C PHE A 90 38.20 20.33 10.58
N ASP A 91 38.82 19.39 11.27
CA ASP A 91 39.93 18.60 10.73
C ASP A 91 39.49 17.77 9.52
N ALA A 92 38.31 17.16 9.58
CA ALA A 92 37.73 16.42 8.45
C ALA A 92 37.45 17.31 7.25
N LEU A 93 36.96 18.53 7.44
CA LEU A 93 36.71 19.50 6.35
C LEU A 93 38.03 20.04 5.77
N ASN A 94 39.06 20.18 6.58
CA ASN A 94 40.36 20.68 6.16
C ASN A 94 41.19 19.62 5.41
N SER A 95 41.07 18.34 5.82
CA SER A 95 41.83 17.23 5.23
C SER A 95 41.17 16.66 3.97
N ARG A 96 39.89 16.90 3.74
CA ARG A 96 39.14 16.41 2.56
C ARG A 96 39.04 17.51 1.50
N SER A 97 38.99 17.07 0.23
CA SER A 97 38.85 17.99 -0.91
C SER A 97 37.52 17.73 -1.66
N VAL A 98 37.20 18.59 -2.62
CA VAL A 98 36.03 18.48 -3.50
C VAL A 98 35.94 17.11 -4.17
N GLN A 99 37.08 16.48 -4.45
CA GLN A 99 37.11 15.13 -5.04
C GLN A 99 36.52 14.05 -4.13
N SER A 100 36.50 14.24 -2.84
CA SER A 100 35.98 13.25 -1.87
C SER A 100 34.46 13.12 -1.86
N ILE A 101 33.73 14.10 -2.44
CA ILE A 101 32.25 14.10 -2.50
C ILE A 101 31.80 13.98 -3.97
N PRO A 102 31.21 12.82 -4.37
CA PRO A 102 30.90 12.54 -5.78
C PRO A 102 29.97 13.57 -6.45
N TRP A 103 28.90 13.99 -5.77
CA TRP A 103 27.93 14.95 -6.33
C TRP A 103 28.48 16.37 -6.47
N LEU A 104 29.47 16.77 -5.66
CA LEU A 104 30.16 18.07 -5.76
C LEU A 104 30.98 18.17 -7.04
N LYS A 105 31.58 17.07 -7.50
CA LYS A 105 32.34 17.03 -8.78
C LYS A 105 31.48 17.43 -9.97
N GLU A 106 30.21 17.06 -9.96
CA GLU A 106 29.30 17.32 -11.07
C GLU A 106 28.77 18.76 -11.04
N GLN A 107 28.57 19.33 -9.83
CA GLN A 107 28.00 20.66 -9.65
C GLN A 107 29.03 21.78 -9.77
N GLN A 108 30.27 21.55 -9.34
CA GLN A 108 31.31 22.59 -9.28
C GLN A 108 32.44 22.37 -10.30
N ARG A 109 32.12 22.42 -11.59
CA ARG A 109 33.09 22.30 -12.69
C ARG A 109 34.18 23.41 -12.70
N LEU A 110 33.99 24.52 -12.00
CA LEU A 110 34.89 25.67 -11.97
C LEU A 110 35.82 25.71 -10.75
N THR A 111 35.57 24.86 -9.73
CA THR A 111 36.41 24.80 -8.53
C THR A 111 37.52 23.77 -8.70
N PRO A 112 38.80 24.07 -8.40
CA PRO A 112 39.87 23.10 -8.45
C PRO A 112 39.55 21.88 -7.61
N ALA A 113 39.81 20.70 -8.14
CA ALA A 113 39.45 19.42 -7.53
C ALA A 113 40.11 19.21 -6.14
N ASP A 114 41.27 19.78 -5.92
CA ASP A 114 42.08 19.67 -4.70
C ASP A 114 41.71 20.74 -3.64
N THR A 115 40.72 21.60 -3.90
CA THR A 115 40.29 22.62 -2.93
C THR A 115 39.79 21.96 -1.67
N PRO A 116 40.31 22.34 -0.45
CA PRO A 116 39.79 21.80 0.79
C PRO A 116 38.33 22.16 1.01
N LEU A 117 37.55 21.26 1.61
CA LEU A 117 36.12 21.48 1.84
C LEU A 117 35.90 22.70 2.78
N ILE A 118 36.82 22.96 3.69
CA ILE A 118 36.72 24.12 4.62
C ILE A 118 36.73 25.47 3.87
N GLU A 119 37.49 25.57 2.80
CA GLU A 119 37.50 26.80 1.96
C GLU A 119 36.18 26.93 1.18
N LEU A 120 35.64 25.82 0.74
CA LEU A 120 34.41 25.78 -0.04
C LEU A 120 33.19 26.26 0.76
N ILE A 121 33.16 25.96 2.07
CA ILE A 121 32.04 26.37 2.94
C ILE A 121 32.15 27.82 3.42
N GLY A 122 33.28 28.53 3.16
CA GLY A 122 33.49 29.91 3.59
C GLY A 122 34.51 30.06 4.73
N GLY A 123 35.31 29.04 5.00
CA GLY A 123 36.38 29.06 5.98
C GLY A 123 35.96 28.68 7.41
N PRO A 124 36.91 28.74 8.37
CA PRO A 124 36.67 28.36 9.76
C PRO A 124 35.58 29.18 10.46
N ALA A 125 35.44 30.45 10.08
CA ALA A 125 34.43 31.34 10.65
C ALA A 125 33.00 30.83 10.44
N PHE A 126 32.72 30.24 9.30
CA PHE A 126 31.40 29.66 9.00
C PHE A 126 31.05 28.49 9.95
N LEU A 127 32.03 27.65 10.27
CA LEU A 127 31.79 26.52 11.21
C LEU A 127 31.55 27.04 12.63
N GLY A 128 32.32 28.07 13.08
CA GLY A 128 32.11 28.73 14.36
C GLY A 128 30.75 29.42 14.46
N ASP A 129 30.25 30.01 13.36
CA ASP A 129 28.93 30.63 13.34
C ASP A 129 27.81 29.58 13.46
N LEU A 130 27.99 28.35 12.90
CA LEU A 130 27.03 27.26 13.03
C LEU A 130 26.86 26.76 14.47
N THR A 131 27.96 26.75 15.25
CA THR A 131 27.97 26.25 16.62
C THR A 131 27.72 27.35 17.64
N GLY A 132 28.19 28.58 17.36
CA GLY A 132 28.19 29.69 18.31
C GLY A 132 26.80 30.21 18.72
N HIS A 133 25.77 29.99 17.93
CA HIS A 133 24.42 30.46 18.21
C HIS A 133 23.53 29.40 18.90
N ILE A 134 24.03 28.17 19.09
CA ILE A 134 23.24 27.09 19.63
C ILE A 134 23.65 26.79 21.06
N GLN A 135 22.75 27.04 21.99
CA GLN A 135 22.95 26.76 23.42
C GLN A 135 22.36 25.43 23.88
N THR A 136 21.46 24.84 23.08
CA THR A 136 20.75 23.61 23.43
C THR A 136 20.25 22.86 22.19
N THR A 137 20.27 21.53 22.26
CA THR A 137 19.72 20.63 21.22
C THR A 137 18.21 20.42 21.36
N ALA A 138 17.55 21.06 22.33
CA ALA A 138 16.11 20.85 22.60
C ALA A 138 15.19 21.17 21.42
N HIS A 139 15.59 22.07 20.53
CA HIS A 139 14.81 22.45 19.36
C HIS A 139 15.21 21.71 18.07
N ALA A 140 16.18 20.81 18.14
CA ALA A 140 16.71 20.12 16.95
C ALA A 140 15.65 19.30 16.19
N GLN A 141 14.72 18.66 16.92
CA GLN A 141 13.59 17.94 16.33
C GLN A 141 12.71 18.88 15.47
N TYR A 142 12.38 20.04 16.01
CA TYR A 142 11.58 21.05 15.33
C TYR A 142 12.28 21.58 14.07
N TRP A 143 13.59 21.85 14.17
CA TRP A 143 14.37 22.27 13.00
C TRP A 143 14.45 21.20 11.93
N MET A 144 14.61 19.93 12.32
CA MET A 144 14.60 18.80 11.40
C MET A 144 13.29 18.71 10.60
N GLU A 145 12.16 18.90 11.26
CA GLU A 145 10.84 18.91 10.61
C GLU A 145 10.71 20.07 9.61
N ILE A 146 11.17 21.28 9.96
CA ILE A 146 11.17 22.44 9.05
C ILE A 146 12.04 22.17 7.83
N VAL A 147 13.27 21.68 8.02
CA VAL A 147 14.20 21.39 6.92
C VAL A 147 13.58 20.35 5.97
N ARG A 148 12.99 19.29 6.53
CA ARG A 148 12.31 18.24 5.80
C ARG A 148 11.12 18.79 4.99
N GLU A 149 10.26 19.60 5.60
CA GLU A 149 9.13 20.25 4.92
C GLU A 149 9.60 21.10 3.73
N LYS A 150 10.59 21.96 3.93
CA LYS A 150 11.11 22.83 2.86
C LYS A 150 11.78 22.01 1.74
N TRP A 151 12.46 20.94 2.10
CA TRP A 151 13.04 20.02 1.12
C TRP A 151 11.97 19.33 0.26
N MET A 152 10.89 18.84 0.88
CA MET A 152 9.79 18.22 0.15
C MET A 152 9.10 19.18 -0.80
N LEU A 153 8.89 20.43 -0.38
CA LEU A 153 8.37 21.47 -1.28
C LEU A 153 9.30 21.73 -2.46
N ARG A 154 10.62 21.76 -2.25
CA ARG A 154 11.59 21.89 -3.35
C ARG A 154 11.57 20.70 -4.29
N ARG A 155 11.49 19.46 -3.76
CA ARG A 155 11.33 18.26 -4.59
C ARG A 155 10.07 18.33 -5.43
N LEU A 156 8.93 18.67 -4.84
CA LEU A 156 7.67 18.80 -5.54
C LEU A 156 7.74 19.84 -6.67
N ILE A 157 8.36 20.99 -6.40
CA ILE A 157 8.58 22.03 -7.42
C ILE A 157 9.45 21.50 -8.56
N ASN A 158 10.59 20.90 -8.24
CA ASN A 158 11.51 20.37 -9.26
C ASN A 158 10.87 19.27 -10.10
N THR A 159 10.17 18.32 -9.48
CA THR A 159 9.43 17.27 -10.19
C THR A 159 8.35 17.87 -11.10
N SER A 160 7.60 18.86 -10.60
CA SER A 160 6.56 19.53 -11.41
C SER A 160 7.15 20.25 -12.62
N VAL A 161 8.32 20.90 -12.47
CA VAL A 161 9.04 21.55 -13.58
C VAL A 161 9.53 20.51 -14.58
N ASN A 162 10.13 19.42 -14.13
CA ASN A 162 10.61 18.34 -15.00
C ASN A 162 9.46 17.68 -15.76
N ILE A 163 8.32 17.45 -15.11
CA ILE A 163 7.11 16.93 -15.75
C ILE A 163 6.62 17.90 -16.83
N ALA A 164 6.57 19.21 -16.53
CA ALA A 164 6.17 20.21 -17.49
C ALA A 164 7.11 20.25 -18.70
N ASP A 165 8.43 20.27 -18.48
CA ASP A 165 9.43 20.26 -19.55
C ASP A 165 9.35 18.98 -20.39
N SER A 166 9.15 17.84 -19.74
CA SER A 166 8.98 16.55 -20.41
C SER A 166 7.70 16.51 -21.26
N ALA A 167 6.62 17.12 -20.79
CA ALA A 167 5.36 17.20 -21.54
C ALA A 167 5.50 18.01 -22.83
N TYR A 168 6.37 19.04 -22.88
CA TYR A 168 6.66 19.80 -24.10
C TYR A 168 7.50 19.00 -25.13
N THR A 169 8.28 18.03 -24.66
CA THR A 169 9.19 17.23 -25.51
C THR A 169 8.69 15.81 -25.75
N GLN A 170 7.47 15.50 -25.31
CA GLN A 170 6.89 14.16 -25.34
C GLN A 170 6.84 13.55 -26.73
N GLN A 171 7.48 12.38 -26.91
CA GLN A 171 7.50 11.57 -28.13
C GLN A 171 6.92 10.16 -27.96
N ASP A 172 6.71 9.72 -26.69
CA ASP A 172 6.20 8.40 -26.35
C ASP A 172 4.67 8.37 -26.34
N ARG A 173 4.08 7.20 -26.09
CA ARG A 173 2.63 7.09 -25.94
C ARG A 173 2.18 7.87 -24.70
N LEU A 174 1.10 8.63 -24.83
CA LEU A 174 0.55 9.46 -23.75
C LEU A 174 0.29 8.65 -22.45
N ALA A 175 -0.16 7.39 -22.59
CA ALA A 175 -0.39 6.51 -21.44
C ALA A 175 0.91 6.23 -20.65
N ASP A 176 1.99 5.86 -21.33
CA ASP A 176 3.29 5.55 -20.72
C ASP A 176 3.88 6.79 -20.02
N PHE A 177 3.65 7.98 -20.60
CA PHE A 177 4.05 9.24 -19.97
C PHE A 177 3.26 9.52 -18.69
N ILE A 178 1.92 9.37 -18.71
CA ILE A 178 1.07 9.56 -17.52
C ILE A 178 1.50 8.61 -16.41
N ASP A 179 1.76 7.33 -16.73
CA ASP A 179 2.22 6.34 -15.75
C ASP A 179 3.58 6.73 -15.14
N SER A 180 4.50 7.26 -15.95
CA SER A 180 5.79 7.74 -15.46
C SER A 180 5.64 8.93 -14.51
N VAL A 181 4.77 9.88 -14.82
CA VAL A 181 4.45 11.04 -13.98
C VAL A 181 3.81 10.60 -12.65
N GLU A 182 2.84 9.68 -12.70
CA GLU A 182 2.20 9.15 -11.51
C GLU A 182 3.21 8.46 -10.59
N LYS A 183 4.12 7.66 -11.15
CA LYS A 183 5.20 7.00 -10.41
C LYS A 183 6.15 8.00 -9.75
N GLU A 184 6.52 9.08 -10.45
CA GLU A 184 7.43 10.10 -9.93
C GLU A 184 6.78 10.88 -8.76
N ILE A 185 5.50 11.23 -8.88
CA ILE A 185 4.74 11.89 -7.81
C ILE A 185 4.58 10.96 -6.60
N LEU A 186 4.27 9.68 -6.82
CA LEU A 186 4.12 8.69 -5.74
C LEU A 186 5.42 8.49 -4.97
N SER A 187 6.58 8.52 -5.64
CA SER A 187 7.88 8.39 -4.99
C SER A 187 8.16 9.50 -3.97
N ILE A 188 7.64 10.70 -4.22
CA ILE A 188 7.74 11.83 -3.27
C ILE A 188 6.94 11.53 -2.00
N ASN A 189 5.76 10.94 -2.15
CA ASN A 189 4.89 10.61 -1.03
C ASN A 189 5.45 9.44 -0.19
N GLU A 190 6.09 8.45 -0.80
CA GLU A 190 6.74 7.34 -0.10
C GLU A 190 7.91 7.80 0.78
N ASP A 191 8.63 8.85 0.38
CA ASP A 191 9.69 9.46 1.19
C ASP A 191 9.13 10.32 2.35
N TRP A 192 7.85 10.73 2.26
CA TRP A 192 7.16 11.50 3.31
C TRP A 192 6.57 10.61 4.40
N VAL A 193 5.96 9.48 4.01
CA VAL A 193 5.33 8.56 4.96
C VAL A 193 6.41 7.81 5.73
N GLN A 194 6.73 8.33 6.91
CA GLN A 194 7.47 7.57 7.92
C GLN A 194 6.53 6.53 8.50
N GLU A 195 6.77 5.25 8.25
CA GLU A 195 6.43 4.22 9.22
C GLU A 195 7.43 4.36 10.38
N SER A 196 7.21 5.35 11.24
CA SER A 196 7.90 5.39 12.53
C SER A 196 7.44 4.18 13.32
N ALA A 197 8.37 3.41 13.88
CA ALA A 197 8.02 2.38 14.85
C ALA A 197 7.24 3.07 15.99
N GLU A 198 5.97 2.72 16.14
CA GLU A 198 5.15 3.17 17.25
C GLU A 198 5.65 2.51 18.54
N LYS A 199 5.60 3.24 19.64
CA LYS A 199 5.88 2.63 20.94
C LYS A 199 4.85 1.54 21.20
N PHE A 200 5.33 0.39 21.67
CA PHE A 200 4.43 -0.73 22.00
C PHE A 200 3.40 -0.37 23.07
N GLU A 201 3.71 0.61 23.92
CA GLU A 201 2.80 1.19 24.91
C GLU A 201 1.52 1.74 24.26
N ASP A 202 1.67 2.54 23.17
CA ASP A 202 0.53 3.11 22.45
C ASP A 202 -0.34 2.01 21.81
N SER A 203 0.29 0.95 21.30
CA SER A 203 -0.40 -0.23 20.76
C SER A 203 -1.15 -1.01 21.83
N VAL A 204 -0.63 -1.10 23.06
CA VAL A 204 -1.29 -1.75 24.20
C VAL A 204 -2.52 -0.97 24.61
N ASP A 205 -2.42 0.36 24.75
CA ASP A 205 -3.54 1.21 25.14
C ASP A 205 -4.67 1.17 24.09
N ALA A 206 -4.35 1.24 22.81
CA ALA A 206 -5.31 1.07 21.72
C ALA A 206 -5.99 -0.31 21.76
N THR A 207 -5.22 -1.37 22.06
CA THR A 207 -5.75 -2.74 22.17
C THR A 207 -6.70 -2.89 23.36
N LEU A 208 -6.39 -2.30 24.52
CA LEU A 208 -7.27 -2.31 25.69
C LEU A 208 -8.58 -1.57 25.43
N GLN A 209 -8.54 -0.46 24.72
CA GLN A 209 -9.75 0.25 24.29
C GLN A 209 -10.60 -0.61 23.36
N LEU A 210 -10.00 -1.25 22.36
CA LEU A 210 -10.68 -2.17 21.45
C LEU A 210 -11.34 -3.34 22.18
N ILE A 211 -10.64 -3.97 23.13
CA ILE A 211 -11.19 -5.05 23.96
C ILE A 211 -12.42 -4.57 24.73
N ASN A 212 -12.36 -3.37 25.30
CA ASN A 212 -13.47 -2.80 26.06
C ASN A 212 -14.70 -2.53 25.16
N GLU A 213 -14.51 -2.05 23.94
CA GLU A 213 -15.57 -1.84 22.95
C GLU A 213 -16.22 -3.16 22.51
N ILE A 214 -15.41 -4.21 22.30
CA ILE A 214 -15.90 -5.55 21.96
C ILE A 214 -16.74 -6.12 23.10
N LEU A 215 -16.27 -6.02 24.35
CA LEU A 215 -16.99 -6.51 25.53
C LEU A 215 -18.31 -5.75 25.78
N GLN A 216 -18.38 -4.48 25.38
CA GLN A 216 -19.61 -3.68 25.43
C GLN A 216 -20.57 -3.94 24.26
N GLY A 217 -20.19 -4.82 23.31
CA GLY A 217 -21.01 -5.12 22.11
C GLY A 217 -21.14 -3.95 21.14
N LYS A 218 -20.24 -2.94 21.25
CA LYS A 218 -20.30 -1.73 20.42
C LYS A 218 -19.61 -1.88 19.07
N GLN A 219 -18.67 -2.84 18.92
CA GLN A 219 -17.99 -3.16 17.66
C GLN A 219 -17.95 -4.66 17.42
N THR A 220 -18.26 -5.06 16.19
CA THR A 220 -17.85 -6.33 15.63
C THR A 220 -16.42 -6.14 15.11
N SER A 221 -15.50 -7.02 15.52
CA SER A 221 -14.07 -6.86 15.20
C SER A 221 -13.75 -6.94 13.70
N GLY A 222 -14.65 -7.46 12.85
CA GLY A 222 -14.46 -7.62 11.42
C GLY A 222 -15.75 -7.44 10.61
N VAL A 223 -15.61 -7.34 9.29
CA VAL A 223 -16.72 -7.31 8.33
C VAL A 223 -17.31 -8.71 8.21
N MET A 224 -18.60 -8.88 8.49
CA MET A 224 -19.25 -10.19 8.46
C MET A 224 -19.41 -10.69 7.03
N SER A 225 -19.02 -11.95 6.79
CA SER A 225 -19.18 -12.62 5.49
C SER A 225 -20.64 -12.98 5.17
N GLY A 226 -21.50 -13.01 6.18
CA GLY A 226 -22.89 -13.48 6.12
C GLY A 226 -23.04 -14.99 6.19
N TYR A 227 -21.94 -15.72 6.34
CA TYR A 227 -21.93 -17.16 6.59
C TYR A 227 -21.67 -17.42 8.08
N ILE A 228 -22.70 -17.89 8.78
CA ILE A 228 -22.72 -17.99 10.25
C ILE A 228 -21.52 -18.74 10.80
N ASP A 229 -21.18 -19.89 10.24
CA ASP A 229 -20.10 -20.73 10.76
C ASP A 229 -18.72 -20.18 10.33
N VAL A 230 -18.62 -19.49 9.19
CA VAL A 230 -17.42 -18.73 8.81
C VAL A 230 -17.18 -17.60 9.80
N ASP A 231 -18.21 -16.79 10.05
CA ASP A 231 -18.13 -15.62 10.94
C ASP A 231 -17.88 -16.04 12.40
N LYS A 232 -18.37 -17.19 12.85
CA LYS A 232 -18.04 -17.74 14.19
C LYS A 232 -16.57 -18.13 14.31
N MET A 233 -15.96 -18.69 13.25
CA MET A 233 -14.57 -19.12 13.31
C MET A 233 -13.59 -17.99 13.06
N THR A 234 -13.95 -17.00 12.22
CA THR A 234 -13.07 -15.89 11.85
C THR A 234 -13.31 -14.61 12.63
N PHE A 235 -14.45 -14.48 13.33
CA PHE A 235 -14.95 -13.23 13.88
C PHE A 235 -15.12 -12.12 12.84
N GLY A 236 -15.42 -12.51 11.59
CA GLY A 236 -15.48 -11.66 10.41
C GLY A 236 -14.15 -11.50 9.68
N LEU A 237 -14.15 -10.70 8.61
CA LEU A 237 -12.99 -10.36 7.82
C LEU A 237 -12.36 -9.07 8.39
N HIS A 238 -11.12 -9.15 8.88
CA HIS A 238 -10.53 -8.04 9.61
C HIS A 238 -9.78 -7.06 8.72
N PRO A 239 -9.76 -5.76 9.05
CA PRO A 239 -8.93 -4.77 8.39
C PRO A 239 -7.45 -5.21 8.32
N GLY A 240 -6.79 -4.90 7.20
CA GLY A 240 -5.38 -5.24 7.00
C GLY A 240 -5.10 -6.71 6.71
N GLN A 241 -6.13 -7.58 6.67
CA GLN A 241 -5.97 -8.99 6.30
C GLN A 241 -6.04 -9.21 4.79
N MET A 242 -5.19 -10.09 4.31
CA MET A 242 -5.28 -10.71 2.99
C MET A 242 -5.88 -12.11 3.13
N ILE A 243 -7.06 -12.30 2.57
CA ILE A 243 -7.84 -13.54 2.62
C ILE A 243 -7.80 -14.17 1.23
N ILE A 244 -7.31 -15.40 1.12
CA ILE A 244 -7.31 -16.15 -0.13
C ILE A 244 -8.51 -17.08 -0.17
N LEU A 245 -9.30 -17.02 -1.23
CA LEU A 245 -10.33 -17.99 -1.54
C LEU A 245 -9.92 -18.79 -2.77
N ALA A 246 -9.51 -20.03 -2.55
CA ALA A 246 -9.03 -20.87 -3.63
C ALA A 246 -9.97 -22.04 -3.92
N ALA A 247 -10.13 -22.35 -5.20
CA ALA A 247 -10.94 -23.46 -5.66
C ALA A 247 -10.46 -23.99 -7.00
N ARG A 248 -10.89 -25.19 -7.32
CA ARG A 248 -10.82 -25.73 -8.69
C ARG A 248 -11.84 -25.04 -9.60
N PRO A 249 -11.62 -25.02 -10.92
CA PRO A 249 -12.61 -24.54 -11.86
C PRO A 249 -13.98 -25.18 -11.63
N SER A 250 -15.04 -24.44 -11.85
CA SER A 250 -16.45 -24.89 -11.73
C SER A 250 -16.95 -25.23 -10.31
N MET A 251 -16.13 -25.00 -9.26
CA MET A 251 -16.55 -25.20 -7.86
C MET A 251 -17.39 -24.05 -7.31
N GLY A 252 -17.53 -22.96 -8.05
CA GLY A 252 -18.31 -21.80 -7.63
C GLY A 252 -17.50 -20.72 -6.89
N LYS A 253 -16.18 -20.67 -7.08
CA LYS A 253 -15.26 -19.68 -6.46
C LYS A 253 -15.79 -18.24 -6.58
N THR A 254 -15.99 -17.75 -7.81
CA THR A 254 -16.53 -16.41 -8.08
C THR A 254 -17.91 -16.21 -7.47
N SER A 255 -18.79 -17.25 -7.52
CA SER A 255 -20.12 -17.17 -6.92
C SER A 255 -20.05 -16.99 -5.41
N PHE A 256 -19.18 -17.74 -4.71
CA PHE A 256 -19.00 -17.61 -3.26
C PHE A 256 -18.41 -16.24 -2.88
N GLY A 257 -17.37 -15.78 -3.61
CA GLY A 257 -16.81 -14.45 -3.39
C GLY A 257 -17.84 -13.33 -3.61
N MET A 258 -18.63 -13.41 -4.68
CA MET A 258 -19.69 -12.44 -4.97
C MET A 258 -20.84 -12.52 -3.95
N ASN A 259 -21.17 -13.70 -3.40
CA ASN A 259 -22.15 -13.82 -2.33
C ASN A 259 -21.62 -13.17 -1.02
N ILE A 260 -20.33 -13.30 -0.71
CA ILE A 260 -19.73 -12.54 0.41
C ILE A 260 -19.83 -11.04 0.14
N ALA A 261 -19.47 -10.58 -1.06
CA ALA A 261 -19.58 -9.17 -1.46
C ALA A 261 -21.02 -8.64 -1.33
N GLU A 262 -22.02 -9.43 -1.77
CA GLU A 262 -23.43 -9.09 -1.62
C GLU A 262 -23.85 -9.01 -0.15
N ASN A 263 -23.46 -10.00 0.67
CA ASN A 263 -23.80 -10.02 2.10
C ASN A 263 -23.16 -8.84 2.88
N VAL A 264 -21.96 -8.44 2.50
CA VAL A 264 -21.26 -7.27 3.08
C VAL A 264 -21.97 -5.98 2.71
N ALA A 265 -22.37 -5.84 1.44
CA ALA A 265 -23.03 -4.62 0.95
C ALA A 265 -24.49 -4.51 1.39
N LEU A 266 -25.20 -5.65 1.49
CA LEU A 266 -26.62 -5.75 1.85
C LEU A 266 -26.83 -6.78 2.95
N PRO A 267 -26.35 -6.52 4.17
CA PRO A 267 -26.49 -7.47 5.27
C PRO A 267 -27.95 -7.63 5.71
N VAL A 268 -28.27 -8.79 6.27
CA VAL A 268 -29.62 -9.06 6.80
C VAL A 268 -29.95 -8.17 8.01
N LYS A 269 -28.92 -7.73 8.76
CA LYS A 269 -29.06 -6.85 9.92
C LYS A 269 -27.92 -5.82 9.91
N GLY A 270 -28.24 -4.59 10.27
CA GLY A 270 -27.28 -3.49 10.36
C GLY A 270 -27.10 -2.74 9.04
N GLU A 271 -26.14 -1.85 9.01
CA GLU A 271 -25.79 -1.07 7.82
C GLU A 271 -24.78 -1.85 6.96
N GLY A 272 -24.95 -1.78 5.63
CA GLY A 272 -24.02 -2.36 4.67
C GLY A 272 -22.71 -1.59 4.60
N ASN A 273 -21.62 -2.30 4.28
CA ASN A 273 -20.33 -1.71 4.01
C ASN A 273 -20.09 -1.67 2.49
N GLY A 274 -19.36 -0.67 2.03
CA GLY A 274 -18.96 -0.58 0.64
C GLY A 274 -18.08 -1.75 0.21
N VAL A 275 -18.25 -2.23 -1.02
CA VAL A 275 -17.45 -3.32 -1.58
C VAL A 275 -16.88 -2.90 -2.92
N LEU A 276 -15.57 -2.99 -3.07
CA LEU A 276 -14.88 -2.78 -4.34
C LEU A 276 -14.46 -4.12 -4.93
N VAL A 277 -14.93 -4.42 -6.14
CA VAL A 277 -14.66 -5.68 -6.85
C VAL A 277 -13.81 -5.40 -8.09
N PHE A 278 -12.63 -5.99 -8.16
CA PHE A 278 -11.84 -6.07 -9.38
C PHE A 278 -12.14 -7.41 -10.06
N SER A 279 -12.86 -7.35 -11.18
CA SER A 279 -13.25 -8.51 -11.97
C SER A 279 -12.41 -8.63 -13.23
N LEU A 280 -11.32 -9.38 -13.15
CA LEU A 280 -10.38 -9.53 -14.27
C LEU A 280 -10.80 -10.63 -15.26
N GLU A 281 -11.74 -11.49 -14.85
CA GLU A 281 -12.22 -12.62 -15.68
C GLU A 281 -13.57 -12.33 -16.35
N MET A 282 -14.45 -11.61 -15.68
CA MET A 282 -15.83 -11.46 -16.11
C MET A 282 -16.23 -9.98 -16.22
N PRO A 283 -16.96 -9.59 -17.30
CA PRO A 283 -17.55 -8.26 -17.39
C PRO A 283 -18.58 -7.99 -16.27
N SER A 284 -18.69 -6.72 -15.89
CA SER A 284 -19.56 -6.24 -14.80
C SER A 284 -21.03 -6.63 -15.01
N GLU A 285 -21.52 -6.63 -16.26
CA GLU A 285 -22.91 -7.03 -16.58
C GLU A 285 -23.17 -8.50 -16.27
N GLN A 286 -22.17 -9.37 -16.48
CA GLN A 286 -22.32 -10.80 -16.17
C GLN A 286 -22.34 -11.05 -14.65
N LEU A 287 -21.54 -10.31 -13.89
CA LEU A 287 -21.60 -10.35 -12.43
C LEU A 287 -22.92 -9.84 -11.90
N ALA A 288 -23.39 -8.69 -12.41
CA ALA A 288 -24.69 -8.11 -12.05
C ALA A 288 -25.83 -9.11 -12.35
N MET A 289 -25.80 -9.75 -13.51
CA MET A 289 -26.81 -10.76 -13.88
C MET A 289 -26.80 -11.96 -12.92
N ARG A 290 -25.62 -12.47 -12.52
CA ARG A 290 -25.53 -13.56 -11.56
C ARG A 290 -26.05 -13.14 -10.17
N MET A 291 -25.66 -11.95 -9.69
CA MET A 291 -26.15 -11.44 -8.41
C MET A 291 -27.67 -11.26 -8.42
N LEU A 292 -28.21 -10.66 -9.49
CA LEU A 292 -29.64 -10.43 -9.66
C LEU A 292 -30.42 -11.74 -9.65
N CYS A 293 -29.99 -12.73 -10.43
CA CYS A 293 -30.63 -14.03 -10.52
C CYS A 293 -30.51 -14.80 -9.19
N GLY A 294 -29.33 -14.77 -8.57
CA GLY A 294 -29.07 -15.44 -7.30
C GLY A 294 -29.97 -14.91 -6.17
N ARG A 295 -30.05 -13.58 -6.02
CA ARG A 295 -30.86 -12.94 -4.99
C ARG A 295 -32.36 -13.05 -5.25
N ALA A 296 -32.81 -12.89 -6.50
CA ALA A 296 -34.21 -13.08 -6.90
C ALA A 296 -34.66 -14.55 -6.89
N ARG A 297 -33.73 -15.51 -6.76
CA ARG A 297 -33.96 -16.96 -6.88
C ARG A 297 -34.63 -17.32 -8.23
N VAL A 298 -34.12 -16.72 -9.31
CA VAL A 298 -34.56 -17.01 -10.68
C VAL A 298 -33.43 -17.73 -11.40
N ASN A 299 -33.77 -18.87 -12.03
CA ASN A 299 -32.80 -19.69 -12.74
C ASN A 299 -32.24 -18.92 -13.96
N LEU A 300 -30.91 -18.76 -14.01
CA LEU A 300 -30.21 -18.05 -15.08
C LEU A 300 -30.48 -18.70 -16.47
N ARG A 301 -30.69 -20.01 -16.54
CA ARG A 301 -31.02 -20.70 -17.79
C ARG A 301 -32.35 -20.22 -18.38
N LYS A 302 -33.36 -19.94 -17.54
CA LYS A 302 -34.66 -19.43 -18.01
C LYS A 302 -34.53 -18.09 -18.73
N ILE A 303 -33.56 -17.27 -18.36
CA ILE A 303 -33.28 -15.98 -19.06
C ILE A 303 -32.73 -16.28 -20.45
N ARG A 304 -31.77 -17.20 -20.56
CA ARG A 304 -31.20 -17.60 -21.86
C ARG A 304 -32.26 -18.25 -22.76
N ASP A 305 -33.11 -19.10 -22.19
CA ASP A 305 -34.15 -19.86 -22.90
C ASP A 305 -35.42 -19.01 -23.15
N ARG A 306 -35.44 -17.75 -22.66
CA ARG A 306 -36.59 -16.83 -22.78
C ARG A 306 -37.88 -17.37 -22.17
N THR A 307 -37.77 -18.16 -21.10
CA THR A 307 -38.91 -18.84 -20.43
C THR A 307 -39.21 -18.24 -19.05
N VAL A 308 -38.77 -17.00 -18.80
CA VAL A 308 -39.03 -16.27 -17.54
C VAL A 308 -40.53 -15.94 -17.43
N SER A 309 -41.16 -16.33 -16.32
CA SER A 309 -42.55 -16.00 -16.04
C SER A 309 -42.73 -14.53 -15.64
N LYS A 310 -43.97 -14.04 -15.69
CA LYS A 310 -44.31 -12.67 -15.27
C LYS A 310 -43.97 -12.43 -13.79
N ASP A 311 -44.15 -13.41 -12.93
CA ASP A 311 -43.85 -13.31 -11.48
C ASP A 311 -42.35 -13.32 -11.22
N GLU A 312 -41.60 -14.14 -11.98
CA GLU A 312 -40.12 -14.11 -11.91
C GLU A 312 -39.57 -12.78 -12.40
N MET A 313 -40.14 -12.22 -13.46
CA MET A 313 -39.77 -10.89 -13.96
C MET A 313 -40.04 -9.80 -12.90
N LYS A 314 -41.15 -9.87 -12.18
CA LYS A 314 -41.47 -8.99 -11.07
C LYS A 314 -40.41 -9.05 -9.97
N LYS A 315 -40.00 -10.29 -9.57
CA LYS A 315 -38.94 -10.50 -8.58
C LYS A 315 -37.61 -9.90 -9.04
N LEU A 316 -37.24 -10.11 -10.30
CA LEU A 316 -36.02 -9.51 -10.88
C LEU A 316 -36.04 -7.99 -10.82
N VAL A 317 -37.17 -7.37 -11.17
CA VAL A 317 -37.30 -5.89 -11.12
C VAL A 317 -37.19 -5.38 -9.66
N GLN A 318 -37.86 -6.04 -8.72
CA GLN A 318 -37.80 -5.69 -7.31
C GLN A 318 -36.37 -5.83 -6.75
N THR A 319 -35.72 -6.98 -6.99
CA THR A 319 -34.33 -7.22 -6.58
C THR A 319 -33.36 -6.24 -7.24
N GLY A 320 -33.64 -5.86 -8.51
CA GLY A 320 -32.85 -4.84 -9.20
C GLY A 320 -32.93 -3.48 -8.54
N ALA A 321 -34.08 -3.11 -7.96
CA ALA A 321 -34.21 -1.88 -7.19
C ALA A 321 -33.39 -1.92 -5.88
N GLU A 322 -33.32 -3.07 -5.21
CA GLU A 322 -32.48 -3.27 -4.01
C GLU A 322 -30.98 -3.19 -4.37
N LEU A 323 -30.55 -3.91 -5.40
CA LEU A 323 -29.15 -3.96 -5.81
C LEU A 323 -28.61 -2.62 -6.34
N ARG A 324 -29.49 -1.74 -6.88
CA ARG A 324 -29.08 -0.38 -7.27
C ARG A 324 -28.66 0.49 -6.10
N GLN A 325 -29.14 0.20 -4.91
CA GLN A 325 -28.80 0.94 -3.70
C GLN A 325 -27.60 0.31 -2.96
N ALA A 326 -27.15 -0.87 -3.38
CA ALA A 326 -26.01 -1.53 -2.77
C ALA A 326 -24.72 -0.74 -3.07
N PRO A 327 -23.91 -0.42 -2.07
CA PRO A 327 -22.63 0.26 -2.24
C PRO A 327 -21.55 -0.69 -2.79
N ILE A 328 -21.74 -1.14 -4.05
CA ILE A 328 -20.81 -2.05 -4.75
C ILE A 328 -20.26 -1.33 -5.98
N TRP A 329 -18.94 -1.24 -6.05
CA TRP A 329 -18.21 -0.73 -7.23
C TRP A 329 -17.51 -1.90 -7.90
N VAL A 330 -17.60 -1.98 -9.22
CA VAL A 330 -16.97 -3.03 -10.02
C VAL A 330 -16.02 -2.37 -11.03
N ASP A 331 -14.77 -2.80 -11.03
CA ASP A 331 -13.78 -2.49 -12.06
C ASP A 331 -13.49 -3.79 -12.84
N ASP A 332 -13.87 -3.82 -14.11
CA ASP A 332 -13.67 -4.96 -15.00
C ASP A 332 -12.58 -4.69 -16.07
N SER A 333 -11.68 -3.76 -15.78
CA SER A 333 -10.54 -3.47 -16.64
C SER A 333 -9.63 -4.70 -16.75
N SER A 334 -9.33 -5.11 -17.98
CA SER A 334 -8.43 -6.23 -18.25
C SER A 334 -6.96 -5.79 -18.25
N GLY A 335 -6.06 -6.69 -17.85
CA GLY A 335 -4.61 -6.49 -17.97
C GLY A 335 -4.01 -5.57 -16.91
N LEU A 336 -4.70 -5.34 -15.80
CA LEU A 336 -4.19 -4.52 -14.69
C LEU A 336 -2.90 -5.12 -14.10
N ASN A 337 -1.94 -4.25 -13.82
CA ASN A 337 -0.82 -4.58 -12.96
C ASN A 337 -1.13 -4.23 -11.49
N ILE A 338 -0.30 -4.75 -10.58
CA ILE A 338 -0.54 -4.58 -9.13
C ILE A 338 -0.50 -3.11 -8.67
N LEU A 339 0.31 -2.27 -9.31
CA LEU A 339 0.42 -0.85 -8.95
C LEU A 339 -0.84 -0.08 -9.38
N GLU A 340 -1.32 -0.31 -10.60
CA GLU A 340 -2.58 0.28 -11.10
C GLU A 340 -3.78 -0.15 -10.26
N LEU A 341 -3.87 -1.44 -9.90
CA LEU A 341 -4.93 -1.94 -9.02
C LEU A 341 -4.91 -1.23 -7.66
N ARG A 342 -3.73 -1.09 -7.03
CA ARG A 342 -3.58 -0.36 -5.76
C ARG A 342 -3.98 1.10 -5.90
N ALA A 343 -3.56 1.79 -6.97
CA ALA A 343 -3.90 3.19 -7.21
C ALA A 343 -5.42 3.38 -7.37
N LYS A 344 -6.10 2.50 -8.14
CA LYS A 344 -7.55 2.51 -8.30
C LYS A 344 -8.26 2.23 -6.97
N ALA A 345 -7.82 1.23 -6.21
CA ALA A 345 -8.39 0.89 -4.91
C ALA A 345 -8.28 2.06 -3.93
N ARG A 346 -7.11 2.70 -3.84
CA ARG A 346 -6.87 3.89 -3.00
C ARG A 346 -7.82 5.02 -3.36
N ARG A 347 -7.98 5.31 -4.65
CA ARG A 347 -8.87 6.39 -5.14
C ARG A 347 -10.33 6.16 -4.75
N VAL A 348 -10.82 4.91 -4.83
CA VAL A 348 -12.20 4.58 -4.42
C VAL A 348 -12.33 4.65 -2.90
N CYS A 349 -11.41 4.06 -2.15
CA CYS A 349 -11.43 4.07 -0.67
C CYS A 349 -11.31 5.48 -0.06
N GLN A 350 -10.69 6.43 -0.77
CA GLN A 350 -10.64 7.84 -0.33
C GLN A 350 -11.96 8.59 -0.53
N ARG A 351 -12.79 8.17 -1.50
CA ARG A 351 -14.06 8.82 -1.82
C ARG A 351 -15.25 8.19 -1.11
N GLU A 352 -15.16 6.88 -0.93
CA GLU A 352 -16.26 6.03 -0.48
C GLU A 352 -15.83 5.19 0.72
N LYS A 353 -16.76 4.90 1.62
CA LYS A 353 -16.51 4.02 2.77
C LYS A 353 -16.50 2.56 2.31
N VAL A 354 -15.34 2.07 1.90
CA VAL A 354 -15.15 0.68 1.49
C VAL A 354 -14.79 -0.17 2.70
N GLY A 355 -15.52 -1.27 2.91
CA GLY A 355 -15.27 -2.25 3.99
C GLY A 355 -14.70 -3.58 3.48
N LEU A 356 -14.70 -3.81 2.15
CA LEU A 356 -14.13 -5.02 1.56
C LEU A 356 -13.62 -4.72 0.15
N VAL A 357 -12.41 -5.18 -0.17
CA VAL A 357 -11.91 -5.23 -1.55
C VAL A 357 -11.85 -6.68 -1.99
N MET A 358 -12.38 -7.00 -3.16
CA MET A 358 -12.35 -8.33 -3.76
C MET A 358 -11.60 -8.30 -5.10
N VAL A 359 -10.76 -9.32 -5.36
CA VAL A 359 -9.99 -9.46 -6.62
C VAL A 359 -10.26 -10.83 -7.22
N ASP A 360 -10.88 -10.91 -8.40
CA ASP A 360 -11.18 -12.15 -9.12
C ASP A 360 -10.48 -12.16 -10.50
N TYR A 361 -9.38 -12.88 -10.69
CA TYR A 361 -8.57 -13.67 -9.76
C TYR A 361 -7.08 -13.33 -9.93
N LEU A 362 -6.28 -13.65 -8.95
CA LEU A 362 -4.88 -13.24 -8.79
C LEU A 362 -4.02 -13.54 -10.03
N GLN A 363 -4.18 -14.72 -10.64
CA GLN A 363 -3.34 -15.15 -11.76
C GLN A 363 -3.59 -14.38 -13.07
N LEU A 364 -4.60 -13.52 -13.15
CA LEU A 364 -4.82 -12.61 -14.29
C LEU A 364 -4.11 -11.27 -14.13
N LEU A 365 -3.62 -10.96 -12.93
CA LEU A 365 -2.79 -9.79 -12.70
C LEU A 365 -1.43 -9.95 -13.35
N SER A 366 -0.92 -8.85 -13.87
CA SER A 366 0.44 -8.73 -14.39
C SER A 366 1.40 -8.20 -13.32
N GLY A 367 2.64 -8.71 -13.31
CA GLY A 367 3.72 -8.06 -12.58
C GLY A 367 4.12 -6.74 -13.24
N THR A 368 4.91 -5.93 -12.55
CA THR A 368 5.45 -4.66 -13.10
C THR A 368 6.47 -4.91 -14.20
N ASP A 369 7.23 -6.00 -14.13
CA ASP A 369 8.13 -6.46 -15.20
C ASP A 369 7.68 -7.84 -15.72
N GLN A 370 7.23 -7.88 -16.96
CA GLN A 370 6.79 -9.13 -17.63
C GLN A 370 7.96 -10.03 -18.04
N ARG A 371 9.21 -9.57 -17.93
CA ARG A 371 10.40 -10.34 -18.31
C ARG A 371 10.85 -11.32 -17.23
N VAL A 372 10.41 -11.10 -15.98
CA VAL A 372 10.77 -11.98 -14.87
C VAL A 372 9.91 -13.26 -14.87
N PRO A 373 10.41 -14.39 -14.32
CA PRO A 373 9.65 -15.63 -14.21
C PRO A 373 8.30 -15.44 -13.51
N ARG A 374 7.28 -16.20 -13.92
CA ARG A 374 5.91 -16.07 -13.41
C ARG A 374 5.80 -16.20 -11.89
N GLU A 375 6.59 -17.07 -11.28
CA GLU A 375 6.64 -17.23 -9.81
C GLU A 375 7.05 -15.93 -9.09
N GLN A 376 8.02 -15.19 -9.66
CA GLN A 376 8.46 -13.92 -9.09
C GLN A 376 7.40 -12.83 -9.27
N GLN A 377 6.70 -12.80 -10.43
CA GLN A 377 5.58 -11.90 -10.63
C GLN A 377 4.46 -12.16 -9.62
N ILE A 378 4.13 -13.43 -9.36
CA ILE A 378 3.11 -13.80 -8.37
C ILE A 378 3.54 -13.42 -6.96
N ALA A 379 4.83 -13.56 -6.63
CA ALA A 379 5.35 -13.11 -5.34
C ALA A 379 5.27 -11.58 -5.18
N GLU A 380 5.53 -10.82 -6.24
CA GLU A 380 5.35 -9.36 -6.26
C GLU A 380 3.87 -8.99 -6.07
N ILE A 381 2.97 -9.61 -6.82
CA ILE A 381 1.52 -9.39 -6.73
C ILE A 381 1.00 -9.70 -5.32
N SER A 382 1.40 -10.84 -4.75
CA SER A 382 1.01 -11.27 -3.41
C SER A 382 1.41 -10.23 -2.35
N ARG A 383 2.69 -9.84 -2.37
CA ARG A 383 3.19 -8.78 -1.46
C ARG A 383 2.49 -7.44 -1.69
N GLY A 384 2.20 -7.08 -2.95
CA GLY A 384 1.47 -5.88 -3.30
C GLY A 384 0.04 -5.87 -2.76
N LEU A 385 -0.69 -7.00 -2.86
CA LEU A 385 -2.04 -7.17 -2.31
C LEU A 385 -2.04 -7.13 -0.78
N LYS A 386 -1.04 -7.76 -0.13
CA LYS A 386 -0.88 -7.68 1.33
C LYS A 386 -0.54 -6.26 1.81
N ALA A 387 0.33 -5.56 1.09
CA ALA A 387 0.63 -4.16 1.37
C ALA A 387 -0.63 -3.28 1.22
N MET A 388 -1.44 -3.50 0.17
CA MET A 388 -2.70 -2.80 -0.06
C MET A 388 -3.69 -3.00 1.09
N SER A 389 -3.84 -4.23 1.62
CA SER A 389 -4.76 -4.48 2.73
C SER A 389 -4.37 -3.68 3.99
N LYS A 390 -3.07 -3.57 4.29
CA LYS A 390 -2.56 -2.78 5.40
C LYS A 390 -2.72 -1.28 5.17
N GLU A 391 -2.31 -0.80 3.99
CA GLU A 391 -2.37 0.62 3.60
C GLU A 391 -3.79 1.18 3.66
N LEU A 392 -4.75 0.43 3.12
CA LEU A 392 -6.15 0.84 3.08
C LEU A 392 -6.89 0.53 4.40
N SER A 393 -6.30 -0.24 5.30
CA SER A 393 -6.94 -0.75 6.51
C SER A 393 -8.28 -1.45 6.22
N VAL A 394 -8.34 -2.23 5.11
CA VAL A 394 -9.53 -2.97 4.64
C VAL A 394 -9.15 -4.42 4.42
N PRO A 395 -10.04 -5.40 4.71
CA PRO A 395 -9.82 -6.78 4.29
C PRO A 395 -9.81 -6.88 2.76
N VAL A 396 -8.87 -7.69 2.24
CA VAL A 396 -8.73 -7.95 0.80
C VAL A 396 -9.00 -9.44 0.54
N LEU A 397 -10.13 -9.74 -0.11
CA LEU A 397 -10.50 -11.09 -0.52
C LEU A 397 -9.98 -11.35 -1.93
N VAL A 398 -8.99 -12.23 -2.04
CA VAL A 398 -8.34 -12.56 -3.30
C VAL A 398 -8.71 -13.95 -3.74
N LEU A 399 -9.29 -14.07 -4.91
CA LEU A 399 -9.64 -15.34 -5.50
C LEU A 399 -8.42 -15.95 -6.19
N SER A 400 -8.22 -17.26 -6.04
CA SER A 400 -7.11 -18.00 -6.62
C SER A 400 -7.55 -19.33 -7.19
N GLN A 401 -6.86 -19.81 -8.21
CA GLN A 401 -7.12 -21.12 -8.80
C GLN A 401 -6.14 -22.16 -8.25
N LEU A 402 -6.66 -23.33 -7.87
CA LEU A 402 -5.85 -24.47 -7.44
C LEU A 402 -5.25 -25.24 -8.63
N ASN A 403 -4.09 -25.85 -8.43
CA ASN A 403 -3.48 -26.78 -9.39
C ASN A 403 -4.30 -28.07 -9.50
N ARG A 404 -3.93 -28.97 -10.45
CA ARG A 404 -4.65 -30.23 -10.70
C ARG A 404 -4.18 -31.40 -9.82
N ALA A 405 -3.26 -31.17 -8.86
CA ALA A 405 -2.70 -32.26 -8.06
C ALA A 405 -3.74 -32.97 -7.20
N SER A 406 -4.60 -32.21 -6.51
CA SER A 406 -5.66 -32.77 -5.65
C SER A 406 -6.65 -33.64 -6.42
N GLU A 407 -6.95 -33.31 -7.68
CA GLU A 407 -7.82 -34.14 -8.55
C GLU A 407 -7.13 -35.45 -8.97
N LYS A 408 -5.87 -35.36 -9.43
CA LYS A 408 -5.07 -36.49 -9.85
C LYS A 408 -4.85 -37.49 -8.73
N GLU A 409 -4.65 -36.98 -7.50
CA GLU A 409 -4.42 -37.80 -6.31
C GLU A 409 -5.72 -38.18 -5.59
N ASN A 410 -6.85 -37.75 -6.10
CA ASN A 410 -8.19 -37.99 -5.52
C ASN A 410 -8.27 -37.66 -4.01
N ARG A 411 -7.73 -36.54 -3.60
CA ARG A 411 -7.69 -36.05 -2.21
C ARG A 411 -8.31 -34.66 -2.07
N GLU A 412 -8.57 -34.26 -0.84
CA GLU A 412 -8.96 -32.87 -0.54
C GLU A 412 -7.84 -31.88 -0.88
N PRO A 413 -8.21 -30.64 -1.26
CA PRO A 413 -7.25 -29.61 -1.55
C PRO A 413 -6.46 -29.21 -0.30
N ARG A 414 -5.19 -28.88 -0.47
CA ARG A 414 -4.28 -28.40 0.57
C ARG A 414 -3.70 -27.04 0.17
N ILE A 415 -3.11 -26.34 1.10
CA ILE A 415 -2.44 -25.05 0.82
C ILE A 415 -1.36 -25.19 -0.26
N SER A 416 -0.62 -26.32 -0.25
CA SER A 416 0.39 -26.64 -1.27
C SER A 416 -0.16 -26.75 -2.70
N ASP A 417 -1.48 -26.86 -2.88
CA ASP A 417 -2.12 -26.90 -4.19
C ASP A 417 -2.41 -25.50 -4.75
N LEU A 418 -2.12 -24.44 -3.99
CA LEU A 418 -2.10 -23.08 -4.52
C LEU A 418 -1.00 -23.03 -5.60
N ARG A 419 -1.39 -22.77 -6.84
CA ARG A 419 -0.51 -22.81 -8.02
C ARG A 419 0.52 -21.68 -7.98
N GLU A 420 1.82 -22.00 -8.19
CA GLU A 420 2.92 -21.05 -8.36
C GLU A 420 3.20 -20.16 -7.12
N SER A 421 2.96 -20.64 -5.86
CA SER A 421 2.77 -19.68 -4.80
C SER A 421 3.16 -20.08 -3.38
N GLY A 422 4.39 -20.48 -3.14
CA GLY A 422 4.93 -20.44 -1.77
C GLY A 422 4.79 -19.05 -1.12
N SER A 423 4.84 -17.99 -1.92
CA SER A 423 4.67 -16.60 -1.47
C SER A 423 3.22 -16.28 -1.04
N ILE A 424 2.21 -16.71 -1.80
CA ILE A 424 0.79 -16.49 -1.40
C ILE A 424 0.50 -17.17 -0.06
N GLU A 425 1.02 -18.40 0.13
CA GLU A 425 0.88 -19.10 1.40
C GLU A 425 1.49 -18.31 2.56
N GLN A 426 2.67 -17.69 2.36
CA GLN A 426 3.35 -16.92 3.41
C GLN A 426 2.64 -15.60 3.72
N ASP A 427 2.23 -14.86 2.70
CA ASP A 427 1.65 -13.53 2.82
C ASP A 427 0.21 -13.53 3.32
N ALA A 428 -0.59 -14.57 2.97
CA ALA A 428 -1.99 -14.69 3.37
C ALA A 428 -2.16 -14.82 4.89
N ASP A 429 -3.12 -14.10 5.45
CA ASP A 429 -3.52 -14.24 6.85
C ASP A 429 -4.54 -15.36 7.03
N VAL A 430 -5.45 -15.50 6.06
CA VAL A 430 -6.48 -16.55 6.02
C VAL A 430 -6.50 -17.21 4.64
N VAL A 431 -6.62 -18.53 4.62
CA VAL A 431 -6.76 -19.31 3.38
C VAL A 431 -8.00 -20.18 3.45
N PHE A 432 -8.94 -19.91 2.57
CA PHE A 432 -10.14 -20.68 2.33
C PHE A 432 -9.95 -21.58 1.11
N LEU A 433 -10.21 -22.88 1.26
CA LEU A 433 -10.22 -23.84 0.15
C LEU A 433 -11.63 -24.36 -0.03
N LEU A 434 -12.23 -24.10 -1.19
CA LEU A 434 -13.56 -24.59 -1.52
C LEU A 434 -13.47 -25.95 -2.23
N SER A 435 -14.16 -26.95 -1.69
CA SER A 435 -14.15 -28.35 -2.14
C SER A 435 -15.57 -28.94 -2.21
N THR A 436 -15.71 -30.07 -2.87
CA THR A 436 -16.92 -30.90 -2.79
C THR A 436 -16.89 -31.69 -1.49
N ASN A 437 -18.05 -31.92 -0.89
CA ASN A 437 -18.18 -32.91 0.17
C ASN A 437 -18.27 -34.31 -0.48
N ARG A 438 -17.21 -35.12 -0.38
CA ARG A 438 -17.12 -36.41 -1.06
C ARG A 438 -18.02 -37.49 -0.48
N ASP A 439 -18.38 -37.35 0.79
CA ASP A 439 -19.23 -38.33 1.46
C ASP A 439 -20.67 -38.32 0.93
N SER A 440 -21.06 -37.22 0.24
CA SER A 440 -22.41 -37.09 -0.35
C SER A 440 -22.50 -37.52 -1.83
N ASP A 441 -21.36 -37.69 -2.51
CA ASP A 441 -21.34 -38.00 -3.95
C ASP A 441 -21.44 -39.53 -4.25
N GLU A 442 -21.43 -40.40 -3.23
CA GLU A 442 -21.50 -41.86 -3.42
C GLU A 442 -22.91 -42.40 -3.80
N ASN A 443 -23.94 -41.53 -3.86
CA ASN A 443 -25.30 -41.96 -4.23
C ASN A 443 -25.90 -41.11 -5.37
N PRO A 444 -25.65 -41.46 -6.66
CA PRO A 444 -26.04 -40.65 -7.82
C PRO A 444 -27.53 -40.76 -8.23
N ILE A 445 -28.43 -41.25 -7.36
CA ILE A 445 -29.80 -41.66 -7.76
C ILE A 445 -30.82 -40.50 -7.72
N VAL A 446 -30.48 -39.33 -7.19
CA VAL A 446 -31.40 -38.16 -7.15
C VAL A 446 -30.74 -36.95 -7.82
N PRO A 447 -31.37 -36.31 -8.82
CA PRO A 447 -30.91 -35.02 -9.28
C PRO A 447 -31.09 -34.01 -8.15
N GLN A 448 -30.07 -33.83 -7.36
CA GLN A 448 -30.11 -32.88 -6.22
C GLN A 448 -30.17 -31.45 -6.75
N ALA A 449 -31.22 -30.75 -6.43
CA ALA A 449 -31.36 -29.31 -6.70
C ALA A 449 -30.31 -28.47 -5.95
N SER A 450 -29.57 -29.06 -5.02
CA SER A 450 -28.51 -28.44 -4.24
C SER A 450 -27.35 -29.42 -4.07
N HIS A 451 -26.13 -28.86 -4.04
CA HIS A 451 -24.90 -29.62 -3.81
C HIS A 451 -24.25 -29.20 -2.51
N GLU A 452 -23.89 -30.18 -1.69
CA GLU A 452 -23.06 -29.89 -0.53
C GLU A 452 -21.66 -29.51 -0.99
N ARG A 453 -21.13 -28.47 -0.36
CA ARG A 453 -19.75 -27.98 -0.51
C ARG A 453 -19.09 -27.88 0.84
N LYS A 454 -17.79 -27.99 0.86
CA LYS A 454 -16.98 -27.83 2.05
C LYS A 454 -16.08 -26.62 1.87
N LEU A 455 -16.12 -25.67 2.80
CA LEU A 455 -15.14 -24.61 2.92
C LEU A 455 -14.14 -25.01 4.00
N ILE A 456 -12.90 -25.24 3.62
CA ILE A 456 -11.81 -25.59 4.51
C ILE A 456 -11.07 -24.30 4.86
N ILE A 457 -11.04 -23.92 6.15
CA ILE A 457 -10.13 -22.88 6.66
C ILE A 457 -8.78 -23.55 6.87
N ALA A 458 -7.94 -23.53 5.84
CA ALA A 458 -6.66 -24.23 5.84
C ALA A 458 -5.56 -23.45 6.57
N LYS A 459 -5.68 -22.13 6.63
CA LYS A 459 -4.80 -21.23 7.39
C LYS A 459 -5.60 -20.11 8.00
N GLN A 460 -5.31 -19.79 9.26
CA GLN A 460 -5.79 -18.58 9.94
C GLN A 460 -4.76 -18.17 10.98
N ARG A 461 -4.19 -16.96 10.83
CA ARG A 461 -3.13 -16.49 11.75
C ARG A 461 -3.64 -16.24 13.17
N ASN A 462 -4.88 -15.74 13.30
CA ASN A 462 -5.44 -15.28 14.56
C ASN A 462 -6.64 -16.12 15.02
N GLY A 463 -6.76 -17.38 14.57
CA GLY A 463 -7.88 -18.21 14.94
C GLY A 463 -7.70 -19.68 14.56
N PRO A 464 -8.73 -20.51 14.80
CA PRO A 464 -8.69 -21.94 14.51
C PRO A 464 -8.83 -22.22 13.02
N THR A 465 -8.30 -23.35 12.58
CA THR A 465 -8.57 -23.97 11.28
C THR A 465 -9.69 -24.99 11.42
N GLY A 466 -10.35 -25.33 10.31
CA GLY A 466 -11.42 -26.34 10.33
C GLY A 466 -12.27 -26.32 9.07
N ASP A 467 -13.28 -27.18 9.05
CA ASP A 467 -14.13 -27.41 7.91
C ASP A 467 -15.54 -26.89 8.18
N ILE A 468 -16.11 -26.20 7.20
CA ILE A 468 -17.43 -25.60 7.26
C ILE A 468 -18.29 -26.15 6.12
N PRO A 469 -19.41 -26.83 6.42
CA PRO A 469 -20.34 -27.27 5.38
C PRO A 469 -21.10 -26.06 4.81
N LEU A 470 -21.31 -26.07 3.49
CA LEU A 470 -22.07 -25.05 2.76
C LEU A 470 -23.02 -25.76 1.79
N THR A 471 -24.13 -25.10 1.48
CA THR A 471 -25.05 -25.56 0.44
C THR A 471 -24.90 -24.70 -0.81
N PHE A 472 -24.55 -25.31 -1.93
CA PHE A 472 -24.51 -24.63 -3.23
C PHE A 472 -25.75 -24.98 -4.06
N ILE A 473 -26.42 -23.96 -4.58
CA ILE A 473 -27.59 -24.07 -5.43
C ILE A 473 -27.21 -23.65 -6.85
N PRO A 474 -26.90 -24.60 -7.75
CA PRO A 474 -26.37 -24.30 -9.09
C PRO A 474 -27.32 -23.47 -9.94
N ASP A 475 -28.64 -23.69 -9.81
CA ASP A 475 -29.68 -22.98 -10.56
C ASP A 475 -29.64 -21.46 -10.36
N TYR A 476 -29.22 -21.03 -9.17
CA TYR A 476 -29.14 -19.64 -8.78
C TYR A 476 -27.68 -19.16 -8.64
N THR A 477 -26.70 -20.07 -8.84
CA THR A 477 -25.26 -19.79 -8.59
C THR A 477 -25.01 -19.20 -7.20
N ARG A 478 -25.75 -19.69 -6.18
CA ARG A 478 -25.78 -19.13 -4.84
C ARG A 478 -25.34 -20.15 -3.80
N PHE A 479 -24.53 -19.68 -2.85
CA PHE A 479 -24.20 -20.41 -1.63
C PHE A 479 -25.14 -19.98 -0.51
N GLU A 480 -25.56 -20.94 0.31
CA GLU A 480 -26.38 -20.73 1.49
C GLU A 480 -25.70 -21.39 2.70
N ASN A 481 -26.04 -20.91 3.89
CA ASN A 481 -25.65 -21.59 5.13
C ASN A 481 -26.21 -23.03 5.16
N TYR A 482 -25.40 -23.97 5.63
CA TYR A 482 -25.84 -25.34 5.78
C TYR A 482 -26.92 -25.45 6.88
N ALA A 483 -28.10 -25.96 6.53
CA ALA A 483 -29.16 -26.18 7.48
C ALA A 483 -28.85 -27.43 8.31
N ARG A 484 -28.42 -27.24 9.56
CA ARG A 484 -28.31 -28.37 10.50
C ARG A 484 -29.71 -28.86 10.84
N GLN A 485 -30.00 -30.15 10.67
CA GLN A 485 -31.20 -30.72 11.26
C GLN A 485 -31.11 -30.53 12.78
N PRO A 486 -32.21 -30.12 13.46
CA PRO A 486 -32.21 -30.10 14.90
C PRO A 486 -31.87 -31.53 15.37
N SER A 487 -30.81 -31.66 16.17
CA SER A 487 -30.57 -32.92 16.89
C SER A 487 -31.76 -33.16 17.81
N GLU A 488 -32.49 -34.26 17.56
CA GLU A 488 -33.53 -34.74 18.48
C GLU A 488 -33.01 -34.98 19.90
#